data_4c46aa0c17e03b78219658e95132d2df
#
_entry.id   4c46aa0c17e03b78219658e95132d2df
#
_cell.length_a   1.000
_cell.length_b   1.000
_cell.length_c   1.000
_cell.angle_alpha   90.00
_cell.angle_beta   90.00
_cell.angle_gamma   90.00
#
_symmetry.space_group_name_H-M   'P 1'
#
loop_
_entity.id
_entity.type
_entity.pdbx_description
1 polymer ?
#
loop_
_entity_poly.entity_id
_entity_poly.type
_entity_poly.pdbx_seq_one_letter_code
_entity_poly.pdbx_strand_id
1 'polypeptide(L)'
;MRMMPIASGSSGNCIYLGTEDTHVLFDAGISRKRIEEGLNTAGLSLKDIDAIFITHEHIDHTKGLGVISRKDGIPIYSTSGTIEGIEQISSLGNIPDGIFNTVSYTHLRAHETT
;
A
#
# COMPACT_ATOMS: atom_id res chain seq x y z
N MET A 1 -2.96 -19.16 -1.07
CA MET A 1 -2.61 -17.78 -0.71
C MET A 1 -1.11 -17.63 -0.51
N ARG A 2 -0.53 -16.59 -1.06
CA ARG A 2 0.91 -16.30 -0.97
C ARG A 2 1.12 -15.03 -0.18
N MET A 3 2.10 -15.05 0.72
CA MET A 3 2.51 -13.86 1.45
C MET A 3 4.03 -13.72 1.32
N MET A 4 4.49 -12.53 0.95
CA MET A 4 5.92 -12.28 0.74
C MET A 4 6.29 -10.90 1.27
N PRO A 5 7.12 -10.83 2.32
CA PRO A 5 7.63 -9.53 2.74
C PRO A 5 8.62 -9.02 1.71
N ILE A 6 8.34 -7.83 1.17
CA ILE A 6 9.26 -7.16 0.24
C ILE A 6 10.28 -6.37 1.04
N ALA A 7 9.83 -5.74 2.13
CA ALA A 7 10.69 -5.03 3.06
C ALA A 7 10.04 -4.99 4.44
N SER A 8 10.85 -5.01 5.49
CA SER A 8 10.36 -4.87 6.86
C SER A 8 11.42 -4.18 7.71
N GLY A 9 10.96 -3.37 8.67
CA GLY A 9 11.83 -2.67 9.59
C GLY A 9 11.71 -1.17 9.52
N SER A 10 12.58 -0.48 10.22
CA SER A 10 12.53 0.99 10.35
C SER A 10 12.87 1.72 9.06
N SER A 11 13.51 1.07 8.10
CA SER A 11 13.87 1.69 6.82
C SER A 11 12.75 1.60 5.80
N GLY A 12 11.67 0.88 6.10
CA GLY A 12 10.51 0.79 5.24
C GLY A 12 9.83 -0.55 5.30
N ASN A 13 8.50 -0.55 5.13
CA ASN A 13 7.67 -1.74 5.23
C ASN A 13 6.82 -1.90 3.98
N CYS A 14 6.78 -3.12 3.44
CA CYS A 14 5.93 -3.46 2.32
C CYS A 14 5.77 -4.97 2.27
N ILE A 15 4.54 -5.45 2.34
CA ILE A 15 4.23 -6.88 2.31
C ILE A 15 3.27 -7.16 1.17
N TYR A 16 3.60 -8.15 0.36
CA TYR A 16 2.73 -8.63 -0.70
C TYR A 16 1.86 -9.77 -0.17
N LEU A 17 0.58 -9.75 -0.51
CA LEU A 17 -0.36 -10.83 -0.23
C LEU A 17 -1.18 -11.08 -1.48
N GLY A 18 -1.27 -12.35 -1.90
CA GLY A 18 -2.01 -12.66 -3.11
C GLY A 18 -2.67 -14.03 -3.10
N THR A 19 -3.74 -14.11 -3.89
CA THR A 19 -4.39 -15.37 -4.25
C THR A 19 -4.22 -15.54 -5.75
N GLU A 20 -4.90 -16.51 -6.36
CA GLU A 20 -4.85 -16.68 -7.80
C GLU A 20 -5.43 -15.49 -8.55
N ASP A 21 -6.42 -14.80 -7.96
CA ASP A 21 -7.18 -13.76 -8.63
C ASP A 21 -6.94 -12.35 -8.12
N THR A 22 -6.37 -12.20 -6.93
CA THR A 22 -6.26 -10.90 -6.28
C THR A 22 -4.87 -10.72 -5.68
N HIS A 23 -4.27 -9.54 -5.91
CA HIS A 23 -2.94 -9.21 -5.43
C HIS A 23 -2.99 -7.86 -4.71
N VAL A 24 -2.51 -7.82 -3.47
CA VAL A 24 -2.52 -6.58 -2.69
C VAL A 24 -1.17 -6.34 -2.03
N LEU A 25 -0.91 -5.07 -1.71
CA LEU A 25 0.23 -4.68 -0.90
C LEU A 25 -0.29 -4.14 0.43
N PHE A 26 0.40 -4.50 1.51
CA PHE A 26 0.23 -3.86 2.81
C PHE A 26 1.43 -2.96 3.04
N ASP A 27 1.18 -1.66 3.04
CA ASP A 27 2.15 -0.59 3.14
C ASP A 27 3.03 -0.48 1.90
N ALA A 28 3.57 0.71 1.69
CA ALA A 28 4.43 1.04 0.55
C ALA A 28 5.55 1.96 1.06
N GLY A 29 6.30 1.47 2.04
CA GLY A 29 7.29 2.24 2.79
C GLY A 29 8.66 2.32 2.17
N ILE A 30 8.84 1.78 0.96
CA ILE A 30 10.08 1.87 0.21
C ILE A 30 9.76 2.47 -1.17
N SER A 31 10.79 2.81 -1.94
CA SER A 31 10.57 3.43 -3.25
C SER A 31 9.81 2.51 -4.20
N ARG A 32 9.12 3.12 -5.17
CA ARG A 32 8.41 2.37 -6.20
C ARG A 32 9.35 1.38 -6.91
N LYS A 33 10.56 1.83 -7.22
CA LYS A 33 11.56 0.98 -7.88
C LYS A 33 11.86 -0.28 -7.06
N ARG A 34 12.05 -0.12 -5.77
CA ARG A 34 12.35 -1.26 -4.89
C ARG A 34 11.17 -2.21 -4.75
N ILE A 35 9.96 -1.67 -4.72
CA ILE A 35 8.75 -2.50 -4.68
C ILE A 35 8.64 -3.31 -5.97
N GLU A 36 8.84 -2.67 -7.12
CA GLU A 36 8.81 -3.34 -8.41
C GLU A 36 9.86 -4.46 -8.49
N GLU A 37 11.08 -4.17 -8.05
CA GLU A 37 12.14 -5.18 -8.02
C GLU A 37 11.76 -6.38 -7.16
N GLY A 38 11.18 -6.12 -5.99
CA GLY A 38 10.73 -7.18 -5.09
C GLY A 38 9.63 -8.04 -5.72
N LEU A 39 8.67 -7.40 -6.35
CA LEU A 39 7.59 -8.12 -7.04
C LEU A 39 8.13 -8.94 -8.20
N ASN A 40 9.10 -8.41 -8.95
CA ASN A 40 9.70 -9.12 -10.07
C ASN A 40 10.37 -10.43 -9.66
N THR A 41 10.91 -10.50 -8.46
CA THR A 41 11.52 -11.76 -7.97
C THR A 41 10.49 -12.88 -7.84
N ALA A 42 9.21 -12.52 -7.73
CA ALA A 42 8.12 -13.49 -7.62
C ALA A 42 7.35 -13.64 -8.95
N GLY A 43 7.88 -13.06 -10.03
CA GLY A 43 7.21 -13.10 -11.32
C GLY A 43 6.04 -12.14 -11.44
N LEU A 44 5.99 -11.13 -10.59
CA LEU A 44 4.91 -10.14 -10.55
C LEU A 44 5.44 -8.74 -10.86
N SER A 45 4.51 -7.82 -11.11
CA SER A 45 4.85 -6.42 -11.26
C SER A 45 3.75 -5.56 -10.61
N LEU A 46 3.98 -4.26 -10.51
CA LEU A 46 2.97 -3.35 -9.98
C LEU A 46 1.69 -3.34 -10.81
N LYS A 47 1.77 -3.73 -12.07
CA LYS A 47 0.58 -3.87 -12.94
C LYS A 47 -0.39 -4.94 -12.45
N ASP A 48 0.13 -5.90 -11.69
CA ASP A 48 -0.69 -7.00 -11.18
C ASP A 48 -1.36 -6.65 -9.84
N ILE A 49 -0.96 -5.55 -9.22
CA ILE A 49 -1.46 -5.18 -7.89
C ILE A 49 -2.82 -4.48 -8.01
N ASP A 50 -3.80 -5.02 -7.30
CA ASP A 50 -5.19 -4.53 -7.34
C ASP A 50 -5.48 -3.45 -6.32
N ALA A 51 -4.76 -3.45 -5.19
CA ALA A 51 -5.01 -2.50 -4.12
C ALA A 51 -3.81 -2.40 -3.19
N ILE A 52 -3.70 -1.26 -2.51
CA ILE A 52 -2.68 -1.03 -1.47
C ILE A 52 -3.41 -0.65 -0.20
N PHE A 53 -3.15 -1.39 0.89
CA PHE A 53 -3.69 -1.09 2.21
C PHE A 53 -2.60 -0.45 3.04
N ILE A 54 -2.88 0.71 3.61
CA ILE A 54 -1.91 1.45 4.44
C ILE A 54 -2.32 1.36 5.90
N THR A 55 -1.42 0.87 6.74
CA THR A 55 -1.67 0.67 8.16
C THR A 55 -1.33 1.90 9.00
N HIS A 56 -0.31 2.66 8.58
CA HIS A 56 0.15 3.84 9.30
C HIS A 56 0.54 4.93 8.31
N GLU A 57 0.36 6.21 8.71
CA GLU A 57 0.73 7.36 7.88
C GLU A 57 2.24 7.65 7.86
N HIS A 58 3.03 7.04 8.75
CA HIS A 58 4.47 7.30 8.85
C HIS A 58 5.19 6.97 7.55
N ILE A 59 6.28 7.67 7.29
CA ILE A 59 6.99 7.59 6.01
C ILE A 59 7.54 6.18 5.74
N ASP A 60 7.88 5.42 6.77
CA ASP A 60 8.34 4.04 6.63
C ASP A 60 7.22 3.07 6.21
N HIS A 61 5.99 3.57 6.06
CA HIS A 61 4.85 2.82 5.52
C HIS A 61 4.30 3.45 4.23
N THR A 62 4.72 4.67 3.88
CA THR A 62 4.08 5.43 2.80
C THR A 62 5.05 6.01 1.76
N LYS A 63 6.36 5.82 1.93
CA LYS A 63 7.37 6.50 1.12
C LYS A 63 7.16 6.40 -0.39
N GLY A 64 6.77 5.25 -0.90
CA GLY A 64 6.58 5.03 -2.34
C GLY A 64 5.19 5.38 -2.85
N LEU A 65 4.29 5.76 -1.95
CA LEU A 65 2.87 5.87 -2.26
C LEU A 65 2.56 6.95 -3.29
N GLY A 66 3.21 8.10 -3.17
CA GLY A 66 2.95 9.20 -4.11
C GLY A 66 3.29 8.85 -5.55
N VAL A 67 4.47 8.28 -5.76
CA VAL A 67 4.93 7.90 -7.11
C VAL A 67 4.04 6.79 -7.67
N ILE A 68 3.74 5.78 -6.87
CA ILE A 68 2.88 4.67 -7.29
C ILE A 68 1.49 5.19 -7.66
N SER A 69 0.92 6.08 -6.85
CA SER A 69 -0.42 6.61 -7.12
C SER A 69 -0.48 7.39 -8.43
N ARG A 70 0.58 8.14 -8.74
CA ARG A 70 0.63 8.91 -9.99
C ARG A 70 0.93 8.06 -11.23
N LYS A 71 1.81 7.07 -11.08
CA LYS A 71 2.24 6.24 -12.22
C LYS A 71 1.34 5.03 -12.46
N ASP A 72 0.90 4.40 -11.40
CA ASP A 72 0.20 3.12 -11.51
C ASP A 72 -1.30 3.22 -11.23
N GLY A 73 -1.73 4.28 -10.53
CA GLY A 73 -3.14 4.51 -10.27
C GLY A 73 -3.80 3.44 -9.43
N ILE A 74 -3.04 2.76 -8.58
CA ILE A 74 -3.58 1.67 -7.76
C ILE A 74 -4.42 2.24 -6.62
N PRO A 75 -5.66 1.75 -6.40
CA PRO A 75 -6.49 2.23 -5.29
C PRO A 75 -5.82 2.02 -3.93
N ILE A 76 -5.94 3.02 -3.07
CA ILE A 76 -5.37 3.00 -1.73
C ILE A 76 -6.49 2.92 -0.71
N TYR A 77 -6.39 1.97 0.23
CA TYR A 77 -7.39 1.76 1.28
C TYR A 77 -6.76 2.01 2.64
N SER A 78 -7.41 2.82 3.46
CA SER A 78 -6.95 3.08 4.82
C SER A 78 -8.08 3.71 5.63
N THR A 79 -7.84 3.93 6.93
CA THR A 79 -8.79 4.65 7.78
C THR A 79 -8.74 6.14 7.44
N SER A 80 -9.82 6.87 7.77
CA SER A 80 -9.87 8.30 7.48
C SER A 80 -8.75 9.07 8.17
N GLY A 81 -8.42 8.72 9.41
CA GLY A 81 -7.35 9.38 10.15
C GLY A 81 -5.98 9.18 9.49
N THR A 82 -5.71 7.97 9.02
CA THR A 82 -4.45 7.67 8.33
C THR A 82 -4.39 8.41 6.99
N ILE A 83 -5.49 8.45 6.24
CA ILE A 83 -5.56 9.19 4.97
C ILE A 83 -5.24 10.67 5.20
N GLU A 84 -5.85 11.29 6.22
CA GLU A 84 -5.58 12.68 6.56
C GLU A 84 -4.09 12.90 6.86
N GLY A 85 -3.49 11.98 7.60
CA GLY A 85 -2.06 12.05 7.90
C GLY A 85 -1.20 11.95 6.65
N ILE A 86 -1.55 11.04 5.73
CA ILE A 86 -0.84 10.88 4.46
C ILE A 86 -0.91 12.16 3.62
N GLU A 87 -2.07 12.78 3.57
CA GLU A 87 -2.28 14.01 2.78
C GLU A 87 -1.43 15.17 3.27
N GLN A 88 -0.98 15.14 4.51
CA GLN A 88 -0.12 16.19 5.08
C GLN A 88 1.38 15.96 4.83
N ILE A 89 1.76 14.81 4.26
CA ILE A 89 3.16 14.52 3.99
C ILE A 89 3.58 15.16 2.67
N SER A 90 4.22 16.32 2.74
CA SER A 90 4.59 17.08 1.55
C SER A 90 5.57 16.34 0.66
N SER A 91 6.43 15.50 1.23
CA SER A 91 7.44 14.76 0.46
C SER A 91 6.85 13.72 -0.49
N LEU A 92 5.59 13.34 -0.30
CA LEU A 92 4.93 12.42 -1.23
C LEU A 92 4.47 13.11 -2.53
N GLY A 93 4.43 14.43 -2.53
CA GLY A 93 3.96 15.19 -3.68
C GLY A 93 2.45 15.09 -3.86
N ASN A 94 1.97 15.37 -5.05
CA ASN A 94 0.55 15.29 -5.35
C ASN A 94 0.09 13.84 -5.43
N ILE A 95 -1.02 13.55 -4.77
CA ILE A 95 -1.69 12.26 -4.87
C ILE A 95 -3.01 12.50 -5.59
N PRO A 96 -3.30 11.76 -6.67
CA PRO A 96 -4.51 11.99 -7.45
C PRO A 96 -5.79 11.90 -6.63
N ASP A 97 -6.76 12.77 -6.94
CA ASP A 97 -8.07 12.73 -6.31
C ASP A 97 -8.76 11.41 -6.63
N GLY A 98 -9.53 10.91 -5.67
CA GLY A 98 -10.33 9.70 -5.89
C GLY A 98 -9.58 8.39 -5.71
N ILE A 99 -8.27 8.44 -5.43
CA ILE A 99 -7.49 7.21 -5.25
C ILE A 99 -7.66 6.61 -3.85
N PHE A 100 -8.01 7.43 -2.87
CA PHE A 100 -8.20 6.98 -1.49
C PHE A 100 -9.60 6.40 -1.28
N ASN A 101 -9.65 5.25 -0.60
CA ASN A 101 -10.88 4.59 -0.20
C ASN A 101 -10.83 4.38 1.31
N THR A 102 -11.79 4.97 2.01
CA THR A 102 -11.81 4.89 3.47
C THR A 102 -12.41 3.58 3.94
N VAL A 103 -11.74 2.93 4.89
CA VAL A 103 -12.28 1.75 5.58
C VAL A 103 -12.43 2.08 7.05
N SER A 104 -13.47 1.54 7.68
CA SER A 104 -13.70 1.78 9.09
C SER A 104 -13.10 0.66 9.93
N TYR A 105 -12.60 1.03 11.11
CA TYR A 105 -12.09 0.06 12.06
C TYR A 105 -13.16 -0.97 12.46
N THR A 106 -14.40 -0.50 12.63
CA THR A 106 -15.53 -1.36 12.97
C THR A 106 -15.75 -2.42 11.89
N HIS A 107 -15.66 -2.02 10.64
CA HIS A 107 -15.80 -2.92 9.51
C HIS A 107 -14.72 -4.00 9.51
N LEU A 108 -13.47 -3.62 9.74
CA LEU A 108 -12.35 -4.55 9.81
C LEU A 108 -12.52 -5.55 10.95
N ARG A 109 -13.00 -5.08 12.12
CA ARG A 109 -13.25 -5.97 13.26
C ARG A 109 -14.33 -7.00 12.96
N ALA A 110 -15.36 -6.62 12.24
CA ALA A 110 -16.42 -7.54 11.85
C ALA A 110 -15.86 -8.70 11.03
N HIS A 111 -14.91 -8.43 10.15
CA HIS A 111 -14.23 -9.47 9.37
C HIS A 111 -13.35 -10.37 10.23
N GLU A 112 -12.70 -9.81 11.23
CA GLU A 112 -11.83 -10.56 12.12
C GLU A 112 -12.58 -11.58 12.98
N THR A 113 -13.84 -11.30 13.31
CA THR A 113 -14.63 -12.15 14.19
C THR A 113 -15.34 -13.29 13.47
N THR A 114 -15.27 -13.31 12.18
CA THR A 114 -15.86 -14.38 11.38
C THR A 114 -14.80 -15.34 10.88
#